data_087dce4eaeb1a6f7f1a2a8c755e0d91d
#
_entry.id   087dce4eaeb1a6f7f1a2a8c755e0d91d
#
_cell.length_a   1.000
_cell.length_b   1.000
_cell.length_c   1.000
_cell.angle_alpha   90.00
_cell.angle_beta   90.00
_cell.angle_gamma   90.00
#
_symmetry.space_group_name_H-M   'P 1'
#
loop_
_entity.id
_entity.type
_entity.pdbx_description
1 polymer ?
#
loop_
_entity_poly.entity_id
_entity_poly.type
_entity_poly.pdbx_seq_one_letter_code
_entity_poly.pdbx_strand_id
1 'polypeptide(L)'
;HDRTIVLGADHLIDLGPAAGEGGGEVVAEGTVAEVLAHPTSLTAHYMREQNPTVARQHVARFRRERGRQSIEDELAGRGRIRIRGARQHNLRGIDVEFPLGTLTVVTGVSGSGKSTLVDDLLYRSLARAIYKSKATPGDCDGIEGLQLIDKVIEIDQAPIGRSPRSNPATYTGVFTPIR
;
A
#
# COMPACT_ATOMS: atom_id res chain seq x y z
N HIS A 1 -9.04 -1.86 -3.14
CA HIS A 1 -10.14 -2.77 -3.50
C HIS A 1 -10.21 -3.05 -5.00
N ASP A 2 -9.47 -2.29 -5.81
CA ASP A 2 -9.44 -2.53 -7.25
C ASP A 2 -8.58 -3.77 -7.54
N ARG A 3 -9.21 -4.74 -8.19
CA ARG A 3 -8.59 -6.02 -8.48
C ARG A 3 -7.46 -5.92 -9.49
N THR A 4 -7.62 -5.06 -10.49
CA THR A 4 -6.62 -4.87 -11.55
C THR A 4 -5.35 -4.30 -10.93
N ILE A 5 -5.49 -3.36 -10.00
CA ILE A 5 -4.37 -2.77 -9.27
C ILE A 5 -3.69 -3.83 -8.39
N VAL A 6 -4.48 -4.62 -7.63
CA VAL A 6 -3.92 -5.70 -6.78
C VAL A 6 -3.15 -6.72 -7.61
N LEU A 7 -3.70 -7.16 -8.75
CA LEU A 7 -3.03 -8.12 -9.63
C LEU A 7 -1.83 -7.53 -10.38
N GLY A 8 -1.79 -6.22 -10.57
CA GLY A 8 -0.68 -5.51 -11.21
C GLY A 8 0.43 -5.08 -10.25
N ALA A 9 0.27 -5.33 -8.95
CA ALA A 9 1.27 -4.95 -7.95
C ALA A 9 2.55 -5.80 -8.07
N ASP A 10 3.67 -5.20 -7.70
CA ASP A 10 4.94 -5.90 -7.53
C ASP A 10 5.03 -6.51 -6.13
N HIS A 11 4.47 -5.83 -5.13
CA HIS A 11 4.48 -6.22 -3.73
C HIS A 11 3.12 -5.98 -3.08
N LEU A 12 2.65 -6.95 -2.29
CA LEU A 12 1.40 -6.86 -1.53
C LEU A 12 1.67 -6.98 -0.03
N ILE A 13 0.94 -6.17 0.73
CA ILE A 13 0.86 -6.27 2.18
C ILE A 13 -0.62 -6.46 2.54
N ASP A 14 -1.00 -7.61 3.07
CA ASP A 14 -2.38 -7.93 3.44
C ASP A 14 -2.56 -7.83 4.95
N LEU A 15 -3.36 -6.86 5.39
CA LEU A 15 -3.63 -6.60 6.80
C LEU A 15 -4.96 -7.24 7.24
N GLY A 16 -4.94 -7.85 8.39
CA GLY A 16 -6.12 -8.51 8.95
C GLY A 16 -5.85 -9.06 10.36
N PRO A 17 -6.45 -10.23 10.68
CA PRO A 17 -7.41 -10.99 9.86
C PRO A 17 -8.82 -10.35 9.83
N ALA A 18 -9.13 -9.44 10.75
CA ALA A 18 -10.44 -8.81 10.91
C ALA A 18 -10.32 -7.28 11.02
N ALA A 19 -11.40 -6.62 11.41
CA ALA A 19 -11.47 -5.18 11.66
C ALA A 19 -11.24 -4.85 13.15
N GLY A 20 -10.84 -3.61 13.43
CA GLY A 20 -10.70 -3.08 14.79
C GLY A 20 -9.74 -3.91 15.64
N GLU A 21 -10.17 -4.30 16.84
CA GLU A 21 -9.34 -5.08 17.77
C GLU A 21 -8.96 -6.47 17.23
N GLY A 22 -9.72 -7.03 16.30
CA GLY A 22 -9.41 -8.29 15.63
C GLY A 22 -8.46 -8.15 14.43
N GLY A 23 -8.08 -6.93 14.06
CA GLY A 23 -7.18 -6.62 12.95
C GLY A 23 -5.78 -6.25 13.41
N GLY A 24 -5.08 -5.51 12.56
CA GLY A 24 -3.79 -4.91 12.89
C GLY A 24 -2.59 -5.83 12.78
N GLU A 25 -2.75 -6.99 12.16
CA GLU A 25 -1.68 -7.95 11.90
C GLU A 25 -1.36 -8.01 10.40
N VAL A 26 -0.12 -8.34 10.04
CA VAL A 26 0.24 -8.70 8.68
C VAL A 26 -0.12 -10.17 8.49
N VAL A 27 -1.16 -10.43 7.69
CA VAL A 27 -1.61 -11.80 7.37
C VAL A 27 -0.72 -12.43 6.32
N ALA A 28 -0.36 -11.65 5.32
CA ALA A 28 0.53 -12.08 4.24
C ALA A 28 1.28 -10.88 3.66
N GLU A 29 2.53 -11.07 3.29
CA GLU A 29 3.38 -10.06 2.64
C GLU A 29 4.25 -10.74 1.59
N GLY A 30 4.50 -10.06 0.46
CA GLY A 30 5.32 -10.55 -0.62
C GLY A 30 4.79 -10.23 -2.01
N THR A 31 5.18 -11.01 -2.99
CA THR A 31 4.66 -10.90 -4.35
C THR A 31 3.18 -11.28 -4.42
N VAL A 32 2.48 -10.81 -5.46
CA VAL A 32 1.07 -11.19 -5.70
C VAL A 32 0.88 -12.70 -5.66
N ALA A 33 1.81 -13.46 -6.24
CA ALA A 33 1.74 -14.92 -6.28
C ALA A 33 1.82 -15.56 -4.89
N GLU A 34 2.70 -15.05 -4.03
CA GLU A 34 2.87 -15.52 -2.66
C GLU A 34 1.64 -15.21 -1.82
N VAL A 35 1.16 -13.98 -1.86
CA VAL A 35 -0.04 -13.57 -1.13
C VAL A 35 -1.28 -14.32 -1.62
N LEU A 36 -1.45 -14.50 -2.93
CA LEU A 36 -2.56 -15.30 -3.48
C LEU A 36 -2.49 -16.79 -3.12
N ALA A 37 -1.31 -17.32 -2.82
CA ALA A 37 -1.15 -18.70 -2.35
C ALA A 37 -1.40 -18.84 -0.84
N HIS A 38 -1.48 -17.73 -0.10
CA HIS A 38 -1.60 -17.76 1.36
C HIS A 38 -2.97 -18.33 1.79
N PRO A 39 -3.01 -19.33 2.69
CA PRO A 39 -4.22 -20.06 3.00
C PRO A 39 -5.25 -19.22 3.80
N THR A 40 -4.79 -18.33 4.66
CA THR A 40 -5.65 -17.57 5.59
C THR A 40 -5.93 -16.13 5.15
N SER A 41 -5.31 -15.65 4.05
CA SER A 41 -5.58 -14.33 3.51
C SER A 41 -6.99 -14.26 2.91
N LEU A 42 -7.83 -13.38 3.45
CA LEU A 42 -9.16 -13.10 2.90
C LEU A 42 -9.06 -12.47 1.52
N THR A 43 -8.11 -11.59 1.31
CA THR A 43 -7.82 -10.99 0.00
C THR A 43 -7.51 -12.09 -1.03
N ALA A 44 -6.65 -13.04 -0.67
CA ALA A 44 -6.33 -14.17 -1.54
C ALA A 44 -7.55 -15.05 -1.83
N HIS A 45 -8.38 -15.32 -0.82
CA HIS A 45 -9.61 -16.10 -0.96
C HIS A 45 -10.56 -15.46 -1.98
N TYR A 46 -10.92 -14.19 -1.80
CA TYR A 46 -11.80 -13.47 -2.73
C TYR A 46 -11.22 -13.35 -4.15
N MET A 47 -9.93 -13.12 -4.26
CA MET A 47 -9.29 -13.02 -5.56
C MET A 47 -9.29 -14.35 -6.33
N ARG A 48 -9.19 -15.48 -5.62
CA ARG A 48 -9.26 -16.83 -6.22
C ARG A 48 -10.69 -17.22 -6.61
N GLU A 49 -11.68 -16.92 -5.75
CA GLU A 49 -13.08 -17.30 -5.99
C GLU A 49 -13.69 -16.56 -7.19
N GLN A 50 -13.47 -15.25 -7.25
CA GLN A 50 -14.11 -14.43 -8.30
C GLN A 50 -13.52 -14.65 -9.71
N ASN A 51 -12.34 -15.24 -9.82
CA ASN A 51 -11.75 -15.56 -11.13
C ASN A 51 -10.55 -16.52 -11.01
N PRO A 52 -10.80 -17.80 -10.81
CA PRO A 52 -9.75 -18.79 -10.63
C PRO A 52 -8.80 -18.88 -11.83
N THR A 53 -9.32 -18.62 -13.03
CA THR A 53 -8.53 -18.67 -14.27
C THR A 53 -7.54 -17.51 -14.35
N VAL A 54 -7.97 -16.27 -14.05
CA VAL A 54 -7.08 -15.09 -14.10
C VAL A 54 -6.05 -15.14 -12.99
N ALA A 55 -6.43 -15.54 -11.78
CA ALA A 55 -5.47 -15.70 -10.68
C ALA A 55 -4.41 -16.77 -11.02
N ARG A 56 -4.82 -17.92 -11.57
CA ARG A 56 -3.89 -18.97 -12.01
C ARG A 56 -2.99 -18.53 -13.16
N GLN A 57 -3.55 -17.82 -14.15
CA GLN A 57 -2.77 -17.29 -15.27
C GLN A 57 -1.78 -16.24 -14.82
N HIS A 58 -2.15 -15.36 -13.89
CA HIS A 58 -1.26 -14.34 -13.36
C HIS A 58 -0.10 -14.97 -12.62
N VAL A 59 -0.38 -15.92 -11.72
CA VAL A 59 0.64 -16.67 -10.99
C VAL A 59 1.53 -17.47 -11.97
N ALA A 60 0.96 -18.09 -13.00
CA ALA A 60 1.70 -18.87 -13.99
C ALA A 60 2.56 -17.98 -14.88
N ARG A 61 2.02 -16.83 -15.32
CA ARG A 61 2.75 -15.84 -16.11
C ARG A 61 3.90 -15.24 -15.31
N PHE A 62 3.65 -14.85 -14.08
CA PHE A 62 4.65 -14.30 -13.18
C PHE A 62 5.80 -15.30 -12.91
N ARG A 63 5.48 -16.59 -12.70
CA ARG A 63 6.49 -17.65 -12.55
C ARG A 63 7.31 -17.91 -13.81
N ARG A 64 6.75 -17.62 -14.99
CA ARG A 64 7.42 -17.78 -16.28
C ARG A 64 8.32 -16.60 -16.64
N GLU A 65 7.83 -15.37 -16.42
CA GLU A 65 8.52 -14.15 -16.86
C GLU A 65 9.62 -13.73 -15.90
N ARG A 66 9.50 -14.09 -14.64
CA ARG A 66 10.47 -13.76 -13.60
C ARG A 66 10.82 -15.04 -12.86
N GLY A 67 11.92 -15.66 -13.22
CA GLY A 67 12.48 -16.73 -12.41
C GLY A 67 12.59 -16.24 -10.95
N ARG A 68 12.24 -17.09 -9.98
CA ARG A 68 12.15 -16.76 -8.56
C ARG A 68 13.39 -16.02 -8.02
N GLN A 69 14.56 -16.38 -8.50
CA GLN A 69 15.86 -15.79 -8.15
C GLN A 69 15.99 -14.33 -8.63
N SER A 70 15.44 -14.01 -9.81
CA SER A 70 15.61 -12.70 -10.46
C SER A 70 14.87 -11.55 -9.75
N ILE A 71 13.75 -11.80 -9.07
CA ILE A 71 12.98 -10.76 -8.38
C ILE A 71 13.55 -10.49 -7.00
N GLU A 72 13.90 -11.55 -6.29
CA GLU A 72 14.54 -11.41 -4.97
C GLU A 72 15.88 -10.70 -5.12
N ASP A 73 16.67 -11.02 -6.16
CA ASP A 73 17.93 -10.35 -6.47
C ASP A 73 17.72 -8.90 -6.94
N GLU A 74 16.70 -8.65 -7.74
CA GLU A 74 16.35 -7.29 -8.20
C GLU A 74 15.80 -6.42 -7.07
N LEU A 75 14.98 -7.00 -6.16
CA LEU A 75 14.47 -6.32 -4.99
C LEU A 75 15.53 -6.19 -3.88
N ALA A 76 16.46 -7.14 -3.78
CA ALA A 76 17.54 -7.09 -2.80
C ALA A 76 18.54 -5.95 -3.08
N GLY A 77 18.73 -5.59 -4.37
CA GLY A 77 19.56 -4.45 -4.79
C GLY A 77 18.87 -3.09 -4.66
N ARG A 78 17.54 -3.04 -4.50
CA ARG A 78 16.77 -1.83 -4.29
C ARG A 78 16.66 -1.54 -2.80
N GLY A 79 16.81 -0.28 -2.39
CA GLY A 79 16.54 0.14 -1.02
C GLY A 79 15.11 -0.19 -0.61
N ARG A 80 14.84 -0.14 0.68
CA ARG A 80 13.49 -0.34 1.24
C ARG A 80 13.24 0.59 2.40
N ILE A 81 11.98 0.96 2.62
CA ILE A 81 11.53 1.58 3.85
C ILE A 81 11.05 0.46 4.76
N ARG A 82 11.50 0.45 6.01
CA ARG A 82 11.06 -0.51 7.04
C ARG A 82 10.42 0.22 8.18
N ILE A 83 9.20 -0.16 8.52
CA ILE A 83 8.52 0.26 9.74
C ILE A 83 8.67 -0.87 10.74
N ARG A 84 9.14 -0.56 11.95
CA ARG A 84 9.35 -1.52 13.02
C ARG A 84 8.36 -1.26 14.15
N GLY A 85 7.74 -2.31 14.63
CA GLY A 85 6.88 -2.30 15.80
C GLY A 85 5.73 -1.30 15.71
N ALA A 86 5.05 -1.21 14.57
CA ALA A 86 3.93 -0.29 14.36
C ALA A 86 2.77 -0.62 15.31
N ARG A 87 2.39 0.35 16.19
CA ARG A 87 1.38 0.15 17.24
C ARG A 87 0.25 1.18 17.23
N GLN A 88 0.28 2.09 16.27
CA GLN A 88 -0.73 3.14 16.19
C GLN A 88 -2.13 2.54 15.98
N HIS A 89 -3.11 3.04 16.72
CA HIS A 89 -4.50 2.57 16.72
C HIS A 89 -4.62 1.06 16.98
N ASN A 90 -5.08 0.30 16.01
CA ASN A 90 -5.28 -1.14 16.12
C ASN A 90 -4.08 -1.98 15.63
N LEU A 91 -2.98 -1.37 15.17
CA LEU A 91 -1.80 -2.11 14.76
C LEU A 91 -1.12 -2.79 15.97
N ARG A 92 -0.74 -4.05 15.80
CA ARG A 92 -0.28 -4.94 16.88
C ARG A 92 1.24 -5.10 16.95
N GLY A 93 1.98 -4.01 16.82
CA GLY A 93 3.44 -4.06 16.86
C GLY A 93 4.04 -4.74 15.63
N ILE A 94 3.46 -4.49 14.46
CA ILE A 94 3.85 -5.14 13.22
C ILE A 94 5.12 -4.52 12.62
N ASP A 95 5.93 -5.37 12.00
CA ASP A 95 7.03 -4.98 11.12
C ASP A 95 6.57 -5.09 9.67
N VAL A 96 6.85 -4.07 8.85
CA VAL A 96 6.44 -4.02 7.45
C VAL A 96 7.54 -3.41 6.59
N GLU A 97 7.74 -3.96 5.38
CA GLU A 97 8.72 -3.46 4.42
C GLU A 97 8.05 -2.93 3.15
N PHE A 98 8.49 -1.79 2.68
CA PHE A 98 8.10 -1.19 1.41
C PHE A 98 9.31 -1.16 0.47
N PRO A 99 9.43 -2.10 -0.48
CA PRO A 99 10.51 -2.11 -1.45
C PRO A 99 10.44 -0.87 -2.35
N LEU A 100 11.58 -0.22 -2.59
CA LEU A 100 11.64 0.97 -3.45
C LEU A 100 11.60 0.59 -4.95
N GLY A 101 11.04 1.51 -5.76
CA GLY A 101 10.88 1.30 -7.19
C GLY A 101 9.87 0.22 -7.56
N THR A 102 8.91 -0.05 -6.67
CA THR A 102 7.83 -1.04 -6.86
C THR A 102 6.47 -0.40 -6.69
N LEU A 103 5.46 -0.99 -7.30
CA LEU A 103 4.06 -0.75 -6.96
C LEU A 103 3.70 -1.63 -5.77
N THR A 104 3.76 -1.07 -4.57
CA THR A 104 3.30 -1.75 -3.35
C THR A 104 1.83 -1.45 -3.08
N VAL A 105 1.01 -2.49 -2.89
CA VAL A 105 -0.41 -2.36 -2.59
C VAL A 105 -0.71 -2.92 -1.20
N VAL A 106 -1.36 -2.12 -0.36
CA VAL A 106 -1.83 -2.54 0.97
C VAL A 106 -3.29 -2.95 0.88
N THR A 107 -3.57 -4.20 1.24
CA THR A 107 -4.90 -4.83 1.18
C THR A 107 -5.41 -5.21 2.57
N GLY A 108 -6.60 -5.74 2.63
CA GLY A 108 -7.24 -6.19 3.87
C GLY A 108 -8.64 -5.62 4.06
N VAL A 109 -9.38 -6.15 5.03
CA VAL A 109 -10.75 -5.71 5.34
C VAL A 109 -10.80 -4.25 5.80
N SER A 110 -11.97 -3.62 5.69
CA SER A 110 -12.15 -2.26 6.23
C SER A 110 -11.88 -2.26 7.74
N GLY A 111 -11.14 -1.26 8.23
CA GLY A 111 -10.74 -1.19 9.65
C GLY A 111 -9.60 -2.13 10.06
N SER A 112 -8.91 -2.80 9.14
CA SER A 112 -7.74 -3.64 9.47
C SER A 112 -6.45 -2.87 9.79
N GLY A 113 -6.43 -1.53 9.61
CA GLY A 113 -5.26 -0.69 9.91
C GLY A 113 -4.53 -0.15 8.67
N LYS A 114 -5.06 -0.34 7.46
CA LYS A 114 -4.38 0.11 6.21
C LYS A 114 -4.05 1.60 6.20
N SER A 115 -5.03 2.45 6.47
CA SER A 115 -4.81 3.91 6.50
C SER A 115 -3.88 4.31 7.65
N THR A 116 -3.96 3.64 8.78
CA THR A 116 -3.02 3.85 9.89
C THR A 116 -1.59 3.55 9.47
N LEU A 117 -1.36 2.44 8.76
CA LEU A 117 -0.03 2.07 8.27
C LEU A 117 0.47 3.05 7.20
N VAL A 118 -0.37 3.37 6.22
CA VAL A 118 0.05 4.19 5.06
C VAL A 118 0.06 5.67 5.39
N ASP A 119 -1.02 6.21 5.97
CA ASP A 119 -1.18 7.65 6.15
C ASP A 119 -0.53 8.12 7.46
N ASP A 120 -0.87 7.47 8.60
CA ASP A 120 -0.40 7.93 9.90
C ASP A 120 1.08 7.59 10.15
N LEU A 121 1.56 6.43 9.70
CA LEU A 121 2.95 6.02 9.91
C LEU A 121 3.83 6.39 8.71
N LEU A 122 3.62 5.79 7.54
CA LEU A 122 4.53 5.95 6.40
C LEU A 122 4.55 7.40 5.88
N TYR A 123 3.37 7.92 5.49
CA TYR A 123 3.28 9.25 4.88
C TYR A 123 3.73 10.35 5.85
N ARG A 124 3.21 10.39 7.08
CA ARG A 124 3.59 11.43 8.05
C ARG A 124 5.06 11.39 8.39
N SER A 125 5.68 10.21 8.46
CA SER A 125 7.12 10.08 8.71
C SER A 125 7.95 10.63 7.54
N LEU A 126 7.57 10.29 6.31
CA LEU A 126 8.20 10.85 5.11
C LEU A 126 8.02 12.37 5.02
N ALA A 127 6.80 12.86 5.22
CA ALA A 127 6.52 14.29 5.19
C ALA A 127 7.31 15.06 6.27
N ARG A 128 7.48 14.47 7.45
CA ARG A 128 8.29 15.04 8.51
C ARG A 128 9.78 15.04 8.16
N ALA A 129 10.30 13.96 7.60
CA ALA A 129 11.70 13.85 7.21
C ALA A 129 12.06 14.80 6.07
N ILE A 130 11.22 14.86 5.02
CA ILE A 130 11.50 15.59 3.78
C ILE A 130 11.10 17.08 3.91
N TYR A 131 9.88 17.34 4.38
CA TYR A 131 9.29 18.70 4.38
C TYR A 131 9.27 19.37 5.74
N LYS A 132 9.82 18.72 6.79
CA LYS A 132 9.79 19.21 8.18
C LYS A 132 8.35 19.50 8.64
N SER A 133 7.40 18.68 8.18
CA SER A 133 5.99 18.79 8.57
C SER A 133 5.84 18.70 10.08
N LYS A 134 4.89 19.47 10.63
CA LYS A 134 4.52 19.44 12.05
C LYS A 134 3.65 18.24 12.42
N ALA A 135 3.15 17.48 11.44
CA ALA A 135 2.36 16.31 11.70
C ALA A 135 3.17 15.26 12.48
N THR A 136 2.59 14.76 13.56
CA THR A 136 3.22 13.72 14.36
C THR A 136 2.95 12.37 13.71
N PRO A 137 3.99 11.60 13.36
CA PRO A 137 3.82 10.22 12.93
C PRO A 137 3.16 9.36 14.01
N GLY A 138 2.52 8.27 13.60
CA GLY A 138 1.96 7.30 14.51
C GLY A 138 3.03 6.57 15.34
N ASP A 139 2.58 5.84 16.36
CA ASP A 139 3.44 5.11 17.27
C ASP A 139 4.08 3.87 16.65
N CYS A 140 5.42 3.82 16.67
CA CYS A 140 6.23 2.69 16.21
C CYS A 140 7.61 2.73 16.88
N ASP A 141 8.36 1.62 16.80
CA ASP A 141 9.73 1.57 17.35
C ASP A 141 10.72 2.38 16.50
N GLY A 142 10.49 2.48 15.20
CA GLY A 142 11.32 3.25 14.29
C GLY A 142 10.99 3.00 12.82
N ILE A 143 11.50 3.88 11.97
CA ILE A 143 11.37 3.75 10.51
C ILE A 143 12.74 3.95 9.88
N GLU A 144 13.17 2.95 9.13
CA GLU A 144 14.43 2.93 8.39
C GLU A 144 14.20 3.27 6.92
N GLY A 145 15.23 3.82 6.25
CA GLY A 145 15.20 4.03 4.80
C GLY A 145 14.56 5.35 4.35
N LEU A 146 14.08 6.21 5.25
CA LEU A 146 13.48 7.50 4.90
C LEU A 146 14.41 8.40 4.09
N GLN A 147 15.72 8.31 4.33
CA GLN A 147 16.75 9.06 3.60
C GLN A 147 16.92 8.67 2.13
N LEU A 148 16.30 7.57 1.72
CA LEU A 148 16.32 7.09 0.33
C LEU A 148 15.25 7.77 -0.54
N ILE A 149 14.40 8.61 0.07
CA ILE A 149 13.28 9.28 -0.61
C ILE A 149 13.51 10.77 -0.63
N ASP A 150 13.49 11.36 -1.81
CA ASP A 150 13.67 12.81 -2.01
C ASP A 150 12.35 13.58 -1.98
N LYS A 151 11.24 12.92 -2.35
CA LYS A 151 9.94 13.55 -2.48
C LYS A 151 8.81 12.57 -2.18
N VAL A 152 7.76 13.05 -1.53
CA VAL A 152 6.51 12.30 -1.35
C VAL A 152 5.33 13.10 -1.92
N ILE A 153 4.41 12.42 -2.59
CA ILE A 153 3.17 13.02 -3.11
C ILE A 153 2.02 12.20 -2.52
N GLU A 154 1.15 12.87 -1.79
CA GLU A 154 -0.11 12.30 -1.29
C GLU A 154 -1.21 12.52 -2.31
N ILE A 155 -1.94 11.46 -2.65
CA ILE A 155 -3.15 11.52 -3.46
C ILE A 155 -4.25 10.90 -2.61
N ASP A 156 -5.14 11.75 -2.11
CA ASP A 156 -6.27 11.34 -1.29
C ASP A 156 -7.57 11.21 -2.12
N GLN A 157 -8.60 10.67 -1.49
CA GLN A 157 -9.95 10.56 -2.07
C GLN A 157 -10.81 11.80 -1.79
N ALA A 158 -10.24 12.89 -1.30
CA ALA A 158 -10.98 14.10 -1.02
C ALA A 158 -11.55 14.69 -2.31
N PRO A 159 -12.78 15.24 -2.26
CA PRO A 159 -13.36 15.88 -3.42
C PRO A 159 -12.48 17.02 -3.94
N ILE A 160 -12.30 17.10 -5.25
CA ILE A 160 -11.59 18.19 -5.90
C ILE A 160 -12.33 19.50 -5.58
N GLY A 161 -11.64 20.46 -4.95
CA GLY A 161 -12.20 21.76 -4.61
C GLY A 161 -12.85 21.80 -3.22
N ARG A 162 -12.06 22.14 -2.22
CA ARG A 162 -12.55 22.41 -0.85
C ARG A 162 -13.25 23.77 -0.69
N SER A 163 -13.32 24.59 -1.75
CA SER A 163 -14.00 25.87 -1.69
C SER A 163 -15.26 25.87 -2.56
N PRO A 164 -16.33 26.61 -2.17
CA PRO A 164 -17.54 26.77 -3.00
C PRO A 164 -17.26 27.32 -4.39
N ARG A 165 -16.06 27.86 -4.62
CA ARG A 165 -15.64 28.47 -5.90
C ARG A 165 -14.81 27.50 -6.77
N SER A 166 -14.43 26.35 -6.26
CA SER A 166 -13.65 25.34 -6.99
C SER A 166 -14.51 24.12 -7.27
N ASN A 167 -15.12 24.07 -8.42
CA ASN A 167 -15.76 22.87 -8.94
C ASN A 167 -14.86 22.20 -9.99
N PRO A 168 -15.11 20.94 -10.35
CA PRO A 168 -14.33 20.23 -11.35
C PRO A 168 -14.21 20.97 -12.69
N ALA A 169 -15.25 21.66 -13.12
CA ALA A 169 -15.27 22.43 -14.37
C ALA A 169 -14.37 23.67 -14.31
N THR A 170 -14.24 24.30 -13.15
CA THR A 170 -13.28 25.39 -12.92
C THR A 170 -11.85 24.87 -12.92
N TYR A 171 -11.61 23.73 -12.28
CA TYR A 171 -10.26 23.12 -12.20
C TYR A 171 -9.76 22.64 -13.56
N THR A 172 -10.63 22.04 -14.36
CA THR A 172 -10.31 21.56 -15.71
C THR A 172 -10.32 22.67 -16.78
N GLY A 173 -10.68 23.92 -16.40
CA GLY A 173 -10.72 25.04 -17.32
C GLY A 173 -11.86 24.98 -18.33
N VAL A 174 -12.84 24.09 -18.17
CA VAL A 174 -13.97 23.89 -19.09
C VAL A 174 -14.84 25.17 -19.22
N PHE A 175 -14.86 26.03 -18.22
CA PHE A 175 -15.57 27.31 -18.30
C PHE A 175 -14.84 28.40 -19.10
N THR A 176 -13.55 28.20 -19.43
CA THR A 176 -12.79 29.24 -20.16
C THR A 176 -13.33 29.51 -21.56
N PRO A 177 -13.76 28.53 -22.38
CA PRO A 177 -14.37 28.78 -23.69
C PRO A 177 -15.83 29.21 -23.62
N ILE A 178 -16.50 29.23 -22.46
CA ILE A 178 -17.91 29.58 -22.28
C ILE A 178 -18.07 31.03 -21.82
N ARG A 179 -17.01 31.72 -21.48
CA ARG A 179 -16.94 33.16 -21.20
C ARG A 179 -16.51 33.89 -22.45
#